data_47dba70e65b4c91a98214ffbacb17904
#
_entry.id   47dba70e65b4c91a98214ffbacb17904
#
_cell.length_a   1.000
_cell.length_b   1.000
_cell.length_c   1.000
_cell.angle_alpha   90.00
_cell.angle_beta   90.00
_cell.angle_gamma   90.00
#
_symmetry.space_group_name_H-M   'P 1'
#
loop_
_entity.id
_entity.type
_entity.pdbx_description
1 polymer ?
#
loop_
_entity_poly.entity_id
_entity_poly.type
_entity_poly.pdbx_seq_one_letter_code
_entity_poly.pdbx_strand_id
1 'polypeptide(L)'
;MQERELTIRGFVEQVVVAFTNIDSRLMRSLLSLLTRPGALTVAYLQGQRRPYIRPLQLFLLANVLFFAMESLTNSTIFSTPLDSHLHNQPWDGLAQGLVANRLVALHTTLKLYTPVFDSAVALNARTLVILMALAFAPLLSVAFYRKHRPVVVNVVFSLHLYAFVLLLFSGALALLTVSVFFGGPGLASETLDKSLSVALMMACAIYLYAATGAVYDETRTIRILKVVALTVGVAAIVLGYRFALLLITLYSA
;
A
#
# COMPACT_ATOMS: atom_id res chain seq x y z
N MET A 1 -29.16 -37.49 18.13
CA MET A 1 -28.73 -36.64 17.00
C MET A 1 -29.91 -35.77 16.64
N GLN A 2 -29.91 -34.51 17.05
CA GLN A 2 -30.96 -33.57 16.70
C GLN A 2 -30.66 -33.05 15.29
N GLU A 3 -31.51 -33.38 14.34
CA GLU A 3 -31.60 -32.71 13.04
C GLU A 3 -31.98 -31.25 13.31
N ARG A 4 -30.99 -30.36 13.27
CA ARG A 4 -31.26 -28.94 13.17
C ARG A 4 -31.89 -28.68 11.82
N GLU A 5 -33.20 -28.50 11.83
CA GLU A 5 -33.97 -28.06 10.68
C GLU A 5 -33.22 -26.95 9.94
N LEU A 6 -32.93 -27.22 8.69
CA LEU A 6 -32.41 -26.24 7.71
C LEU A 6 -33.54 -25.25 7.39
N THR A 7 -33.87 -24.42 8.37
CA THR A 7 -34.88 -23.38 8.19
C THR A 7 -34.21 -22.19 7.52
N ILE A 8 -34.84 -21.59 6.50
CA ILE A 8 -34.38 -20.36 5.83
C ILE A 8 -34.02 -19.30 6.88
N ARG A 9 -34.74 -19.22 7.98
CA ARG A 9 -34.47 -18.34 9.11
C ARG A 9 -33.12 -18.65 9.78
N GLY A 10 -32.80 -19.93 10.02
CA GLY A 10 -31.51 -20.33 10.60
C GLY A 10 -30.33 -20.06 9.66
N PHE A 11 -30.55 -20.18 8.33
CA PHE A 11 -29.54 -19.80 7.33
C PHE A 11 -29.33 -18.29 7.30
N VAL A 12 -30.40 -17.49 7.32
CA VAL A 12 -30.33 -16.01 7.36
C VAL A 12 -29.65 -15.55 8.66
N GLU A 13 -30.00 -16.12 9.83
CA GLU A 13 -29.33 -15.83 11.09
C GLU A 13 -27.83 -16.15 11.03
N GLN A 14 -27.44 -17.29 10.47
CA GLN A 14 -26.02 -17.65 10.29
C GLN A 14 -25.30 -16.70 9.33
N VAL A 15 -25.94 -16.29 8.26
CA VAL A 15 -25.39 -15.29 7.30
C VAL A 15 -25.23 -13.94 7.99
N VAL A 16 -26.25 -13.44 8.69
CA VAL A 16 -26.18 -12.17 9.44
C VAL A 16 -25.08 -12.23 10.51
N VAL A 17 -25.00 -13.32 11.28
CA VAL A 17 -23.95 -13.50 12.31
C VAL A 17 -22.56 -13.58 11.65
N ALA A 18 -22.43 -14.22 10.49
CA ALA A 18 -21.18 -14.29 9.75
C ALA A 18 -20.75 -12.90 9.25
N PHE A 19 -21.66 -12.12 8.67
CA PHE A 19 -21.39 -10.74 8.24
C PHE A 19 -21.07 -9.82 9.44
N THR A 20 -21.84 -9.89 10.52
CA THR A 20 -21.59 -9.08 11.73
C THR A 20 -20.25 -9.42 12.38
N ASN A 21 -19.86 -10.71 12.38
CA ASN A 21 -18.55 -11.13 12.90
C ASN A 21 -17.38 -10.71 12.00
N ILE A 22 -17.57 -10.66 10.69
CA ILE A 22 -16.58 -10.14 9.73
C ILE A 22 -16.42 -8.64 9.98
N ASP A 23 -17.51 -7.88 10.09
CA ASP A 23 -17.49 -6.44 10.36
C ASP A 23 -16.78 -6.10 11.66
N SER A 24 -17.04 -6.84 12.75
CA SER A 24 -16.39 -6.60 14.03
C SER A 24 -14.89 -6.89 14.03
N ARG A 25 -14.46 -7.96 13.37
CA ARG A 25 -13.03 -8.32 13.21
C ARG A 25 -12.32 -7.32 12.30
N LEU A 26 -12.98 -6.95 11.22
CA LEU A 26 -12.46 -5.96 10.27
C LEU A 26 -12.25 -4.61 10.95
N MET A 27 -13.30 -4.08 11.59
CA MET A 27 -13.23 -2.79 12.30
C MET A 27 -12.16 -2.81 13.38
N ARG A 28 -12.06 -3.90 14.16
CA ARG A 28 -11.02 -4.07 15.18
C ARG A 28 -9.63 -4.11 14.58
N SER A 29 -9.45 -4.77 13.44
CA SER A 29 -8.15 -4.82 12.75
C SER A 29 -7.76 -3.47 12.20
N LEU A 30 -8.67 -2.76 11.52
CA LEU A 30 -8.43 -1.41 11.00
C LEU A 30 -8.10 -0.43 12.12
N LEU A 31 -8.91 -0.43 13.18
CA LEU A 31 -8.67 0.43 14.34
C LEU A 31 -7.33 0.12 15.00
N SER A 32 -7.01 -1.16 15.21
CA SER A 32 -5.73 -1.57 15.79
C SER A 32 -4.55 -1.20 14.89
N LEU A 33 -4.69 -1.33 13.55
CA LEU A 33 -3.66 -0.95 12.59
C LEU A 33 -3.32 0.54 12.69
N LEU A 34 -4.35 1.39 12.82
CA LEU A 34 -4.19 2.86 12.83
C LEU A 34 -3.76 3.39 14.20
N THR A 35 -4.29 2.83 15.30
CA THR A 35 -4.11 3.39 16.65
C THR A 35 -3.03 2.69 17.48
N ARG A 36 -2.66 1.44 17.14
CA ARG A 36 -1.68 0.62 17.88
C ARG A 36 -0.65 0.00 16.94
N PRO A 37 0.31 0.80 16.42
CA PRO A 37 1.32 0.31 15.49
C PRO A 37 2.07 -0.91 16.01
N GLY A 38 2.15 -1.97 15.19
CA GLY A 38 2.81 -3.23 15.55
C GLY A 38 1.96 -4.22 16.33
N ALA A 39 0.84 -3.81 16.95
CA ALA A 39 0.02 -4.69 17.78
C ALA A 39 -0.53 -5.90 17.01
N LEU A 40 -0.96 -5.72 15.76
CA LEU A 40 -1.41 -6.82 14.91
C LEU A 40 -0.30 -7.83 14.60
N THR A 41 0.92 -7.35 14.38
CA THR A 41 2.08 -8.22 14.15
C THR A 41 2.44 -8.99 15.41
N VAL A 42 2.41 -8.34 16.58
CA VAL A 42 2.63 -8.99 17.88
C VAL A 42 1.54 -10.03 18.15
N ALA A 43 0.27 -9.69 17.96
CA ALA A 43 -0.85 -10.62 18.11
C ALA A 43 -0.69 -11.86 17.20
N TYR A 44 -0.24 -11.65 15.95
CA TYR A 44 0.04 -12.74 15.03
C TYR A 44 1.18 -13.66 15.55
N LEU A 45 2.25 -13.07 16.10
CA LEU A 45 3.37 -13.80 16.72
C LEU A 45 2.92 -14.63 17.92
N GLN A 46 2.02 -14.10 18.73
CA GLN A 46 1.46 -14.76 19.92
C GLN A 46 0.39 -15.80 19.58
N GLY A 47 0.11 -16.04 18.29
CA GLY A 47 -0.93 -16.97 17.87
C GLY A 47 -2.36 -16.46 18.07
N GLN A 48 -2.55 -15.20 18.45
CA GLN A 48 -3.86 -14.58 18.67
C GLN A 48 -4.50 -14.16 17.33
N ARG A 49 -4.87 -15.17 16.52
CA ARG A 49 -5.39 -14.96 15.15
C ARG A 49 -6.92 -14.78 15.10
N ARG A 50 -7.65 -15.24 16.11
CA ARG A 50 -9.13 -15.25 16.10
C ARG A 50 -9.76 -13.85 16.14
N PRO A 51 -9.26 -12.84 16.91
CA PRO A 51 -9.91 -11.53 16.99
C PRO A 51 -9.65 -10.61 15.80
N TYR A 52 -8.74 -10.96 14.90
CA TYR A 52 -8.29 -10.12 13.78
C TYR A 52 -8.46 -10.84 12.44
N ILE A 53 -8.53 -10.07 11.36
CA ILE A 53 -8.45 -10.62 10.00
C ILE A 53 -6.99 -10.98 9.67
N ARG A 54 -6.82 -11.86 8.68
CA ARG A 54 -5.48 -12.31 8.26
C ARG A 54 -4.68 -11.14 7.66
N PRO A 55 -3.33 -11.09 7.86
CA PRO A 55 -2.50 -9.98 7.36
C PRO A 55 -2.67 -9.70 5.86
N LEU A 56 -2.68 -10.75 5.02
CA LEU A 56 -2.89 -10.63 3.59
C LEU A 56 -4.29 -10.09 3.25
N GLN A 57 -5.34 -10.53 3.97
CA GLN A 57 -6.70 -10.03 3.76
C GLN A 57 -6.82 -8.54 4.12
N LEU A 58 -6.17 -8.11 5.21
CA LEU A 58 -6.13 -6.70 5.60
C LEU A 58 -5.43 -5.85 4.54
N PHE A 59 -4.28 -6.33 4.03
CA PHE A 59 -3.56 -5.68 2.95
C PHE A 59 -4.40 -5.57 1.66
N LEU A 60 -5.04 -6.67 1.23
CA LEU A 60 -5.89 -6.67 0.03
C LEU A 60 -7.10 -5.73 0.17
N LEU A 61 -7.69 -5.66 1.36
CA LEU A 61 -8.77 -4.72 1.62
C LEU A 61 -8.28 -3.27 1.53
N ALA A 62 -7.15 -2.94 2.17
CA ALA A 62 -6.55 -1.62 2.09
C ALA A 62 -6.19 -1.26 0.64
N ASN A 63 -5.72 -2.24 -0.16
CA ASN A 63 -5.45 -2.09 -1.58
C ASN A 63 -6.74 -1.73 -2.35
N VAL A 64 -7.81 -2.49 -2.18
CA VAL A 64 -9.11 -2.21 -2.85
C VAL A 64 -9.63 -0.83 -2.47
N LEU A 65 -9.58 -0.46 -1.18
CA LEU A 65 -10.02 0.85 -0.71
C LEU A 65 -9.18 1.98 -1.33
N PHE A 66 -7.86 1.80 -1.38
CA PHE A 66 -6.96 2.79 -1.97
C PHE A 66 -7.24 3.02 -3.46
N PHE A 67 -7.29 1.95 -4.27
CA PHE A 67 -7.55 2.10 -5.70
C PHE A 67 -8.98 2.53 -6.03
N ALA A 68 -9.95 2.26 -5.17
CA ALA A 68 -11.28 2.84 -5.27
C ALA A 68 -11.23 4.36 -5.06
N MET A 69 -10.50 4.84 -4.04
CA MET A 69 -10.29 6.26 -3.79
C MET A 69 -9.51 6.93 -4.92
N GLU A 70 -8.43 6.31 -5.41
CA GLU A 70 -7.64 6.79 -6.55
C GLU A 70 -8.52 6.96 -7.79
N SER A 71 -9.40 5.99 -8.07
CA SER A 71 -10.36 6.05 -9.18
C SER A 71 -11.41 7.15 -9.00
N LEU A 72 -11.98 7.31 -7.80
CA LEU A 72 -12.97 8.33 -7.50
C LEU A 72 -12.41 9.75 -7.57
N THR A 73 -11.15 9.92 -7.25
CA THR A 73 -10.47 11.24 -7.22
C THR A 73 -9.74 11.55 -8.51
N ASN A 74 -9.74 10.65 -9.51
CA ASN A 74 -8.93 10.72 -10.72
C ASN A 74 -7.44 10.97 -10.43
N SER A 75 -6.95 10.47 -9.30
CA SER A 75 -5.55 10.57 -8.91
C SER A 75 -4.76 9.40 -9.49
N THR A 76 -3.44 9.57 -9.66
CA THR A 76 -2.55 8.56 -10.26
C THR A 76 -1.29 8.37 -9.39
N ILE A 77 -1.48 8.14 -8.09
CA ILE A 77 -0.37 8.06 -7.12
C ILE A 77 0.51 6.83 -7.39
N PHE A 78 -0.12 5.65 -7.55
CA PHE A 78 0.58 4.41 -7.85
C PHE A 78 0.39 3.94 -9.30
N SER A 79 -0.64 4.40 -10.00
CA SER A 79 -0.87 4.16 -11.43
C SER A 79 -0.28 5.27 -12.28
N THR A 80 1.03 5.48 -12.20
CA THR A 80 1.75 6.58 -12.86
C THR A 80 1.57 6.53 -14.38
N PRO A 81 0.98 7.58 -15.02
CA PRO A 81 0.74 7.60 -16.46
C PRO A 81 2.05 7.74 -17.27
N LEU A 82 2.00 7.38 -18.55
CA LEU A 82 3.15 7.39 -19.44
C LEU A 82 3.83 8.76 -19.52
N ASP A 83 3.05 9.81 -19.62
CA ASP A 83 3.57 11.19 -19.68
C ASP A 83 4.43 11.56 -18.47
N SER A 84 3.99 11.15 -17.27
CA SER A 84 4.76 11.36 -16.05
C SER A 84 6.08 10.59 -16.03
N HIS A 85 6.15 9.41 -16.64
CA HIS A 85 7.39 8.65 -16.79
C HIS A 85 8.36 9.31 -17.77
N LEU A 86 7.84 10.01 -18.77
CA LEU A 86 8.65 10.66 -19.82
C LEU A 86 9.21 12.03 -19.39
N HIS A 87 8.59 12.70 -18.38
CA HIS A 87 8.93 14.09 -18.07
C HIS A 87 9.17 14.40 -16.59
N ASN A 88 8.63 13.57 -15.68
CA ASN A 88 8.55 13.90 -14.26
C ASN A 88 9.18 12.85 -13.33
N GLN A 89 9.95 11.92 -13.84
CA GLN A 89 10.62 10.89 -13.04
C GLN A 89 12.14 10.96 -13.17
N PRO A 90 12.90 10.50 -12.15
CA PRO A 90 14.37 10.51 -12.20
C PRO A 90 14.99 9.71 -13.36
N TRP A 91 14.21 8.89 -14.06
CA TRP A 91 14.61 8.03 -15.18
C TRP A 91 13.98 8.45 -16.52
N ASP A 92 13.53 9.70 -16.64
CA ASP A 92 12.84 10.22 -17.84
C ASP A 92 13.61 9.97 -19.16
N GLY A 93 14.90 10.29 -19.20
CA GLY A 93 15.74 10.06 -20.39
C GLY A 93 15.84 8.57 -20.76
N LEU A 94 15.90 7.66 -19.78
CA LEU A 94 15.89 6.22 -20.02
C LEU A 94 14.50 5.76 -20.49
N ALA A 95 13.43 6.28 -19.87
CA ALA A 95 12.06 5.98 -20.27
C ALA A 95 11.76 6.41 -21.70
N GLN A 96 12.20 7.60 -22.11
CA GLN A 96 12.08 8.09 -23.51
C GLN A 96 12.70 7.13 -24.50
N GLY A 97 13.93 6.65 -24.23
CA GLY A 97 14.62 5.69 -25.08
C GLY A 97 13.89 4.35 -25.19
N LEU A 98 13.43 3.80 -24.05
CA LEU A 98 12.70 2.53 -24.02
C LEU A 98 11.36 2.62 -24.74
N VAL A 99 10.61 3.71 -24.53
CA VAL A 99 9.32 3.94 -25.19
C VAL A 99 9.51 4.15 -26.69
N ALA A 100 10.51 4.95 -27.12
CA ALA A 100 10.82 5.13 -28.54
C ALA A 100 11.09 3.80 -29.24
N ASN A 101 11.93 2.94 -28.65
CA ASN A 101 12.22 1.61 -29.20
C ASN A 101 10.94 0.73 -29.27
N ARG A 102 10.07 0.82 -28.25
CA ARG A 102 8.80 0.06 -28.23
C ARG A 102 7.84 0.54 -29.32
N LEU A 103 7.71 1.86 -29.52
CA LEU A 103 6.88 2.44 -30.57
C LEU A 103 7.31 2.01 -31.97
N VAL A 104 8.63 1.98 -32.23
CA VAL A 104 9.18 1.47 -33.49
C VAL A 104 8.84 -0.01 -33.69
N ALA A 105 9.03 -0.83 -32.64
CA ALA A 105 8.72 -2.27 -32.70
C ALA A 105 7.23 -2.56 -32.94
N LEU A 106 6.34 -1.72 -32.42
CA LEU A 106 4.89 -1.86 -32.60
C LEU A 106 4.33 -1.12 -33.82
N HIS A 107 5.19 -0.44 -34.60
CA HIS A 107 4.78 0.40 -35.73
C HIS A 107 3.66 1.40 -35.38
N THR A 108 3.71 2.00 -34.18
CA THR A 108 2.70 2.90 -33.66
C THR A 108 3.28 4.28 -33.28
N THR A 109 2.41 5.22 -32.93
CA THR A 109 2.80 6.56 -32.48
C THR A 109 2.54 6.72 -30.99
N LEU A 110 3.25 7.65 -30.33
CA LEU A 110 3.07 7.95 -28.92
C LEU A 110 1.60 8.28 -28.60
N LYS A 111 0.94 9.06 -29.46
CA LYS A 111 -0.48 9.46 -29.27
C LYS A 111 -1.46 8.28 -29.20
N LEU A 112 -1.20 7.25 -30.01
CA LEU A 112 -2.05 6.04 -30.02
C LEU A 112 -1.68 5.07 -28.89
N TYR A 113 -0.40 5.03 -28.51
CA TYR A 113 0.09 4.13 -27.47
C TYR A 113 -0.22 4.60 -26.04
N THR A 114 -0.21 5.91 -25.77
CA THR A 114 -0.44 6.47 -24.42
C THR A 114 -1.72 5.95 -23.77
N PRO A 115 -2.92 6.00 -24.39
CA PRO A 115 -4.12 5.50 -23.73
C PRO A 115 -4.11 3.99 -23.49
N VAL A 116 -3.42 3.21 -24.34
CA VAL A 116 -3.24 1.76 -24.15
C VAL A 116 -2.37 1.51 -22.92
N PHE A 117 -1.23 2.19 -22.84
CA PHE A 117 -0.35 2.11 -21.67
C PHE A 117 -1.05 2.53 -20.38
N ASP A 118 -1.74 3.69 -20.38
CA ASP A 118 -2.38 4.23 -19.18
C ASP A 118 -3.52 3.33 -18.65
N SER A 119 -4.25 2.67 -19.56
CA SER A 119 -5.24 1.67 -19.14
C SER A 119 -4.59 0.41 -18.56
N ALA A 120 -3.50 -0.07 -19.16
CA ALA A 120 -2.78 -1.25 -18.70
C ALA A 120 -2.05 -0.98 -17.36
N VAL A 121 -1.45 0.21 -17.20
CA VAL A 121 -0.75 0.57 -15.95
C VAL A 121 -1.71 0.61 -14.76
N ALA A 122 -2.94 1.09 -14.95
CA ALA A 122 -3.97 1.10 -13.90
C ALA A 122 -4.34 -0.30 -13.42
N LEU A 123 -4.39 -1.29 -14.33
CA LEU A 123 -4.63 -2.70 -13.97
C LEU A 123 -3.40 -3.33 -13.28
N ASN A 124 -2.22 -3.12 -13.86
CA ASN A 124 -0.97 -3.66 -13.33
C ASN A 124 -0.67 -3.11 -11.93
N ALA A 125 -0.92 -1.82 -11.68
CA ALA A 125 -0.71 -1.20 -10.37
C ALA A 125 -1.48 -1.91 -9.26
N ARG A 126 -2.75 -2.25 -9.49
CA ARG A 126 -3.61 -2.91 -8.50
C ARG A 126 -3.09 -4.28 -8.06
N THR A 127 -2.48 -5.02 -8.98
CA THR A 127 -1.94 -6.36 -8.71
C THR A 127 -0.51 -6.34 -8.20
N LEU A 128 0.31 -5.43 -8.70
CA LEU A 128 1.75 -5.41 -8.42
C LEU A 128 2.13 -4.66 -7.13
N VAL A 129 1.20 -3.90 -6.53
CA VAL A 129 1.47 -3.18 -5.27
C VAL A 129 1.94 -4.09 -4.13
N ILE A 130 1.58 -5.38 -4.15
CA ILE A 130 2.06 -6.37 -3.18
C ILE A 130 3.58 -6.54 -3.23
N LEU A 131 4.21 -6.28 -4.39
CA LEU A 131 5.66 -6.37 -4.53
C LEU A 131 6.39 -5.39 -3.61
N MET A 132 5.79 -4.24 -3.31
CA MET A 132 6.37 -3.30 -2.33
C MET A 132 6.46 -3.94 -0.93
N ALA A 133 5.39 -4.62 -0.50
CA ALA A 133 5.40 -5.30 0.80
C ALA A 133 6.41 -6.46 0.82
N LEU A 134 6.53 -7.21 -0.28
CA LEU A 134 7.50 -8.29 -0.39
C LEU A 134 8.94 -7.76 -0.45
N ALA A 135 9.20 -6.64 -1.13
CA ALA A 135 10.52 -6.01 -1.20
C ALA A 135 10.97 -5.42 0.15
N PHE A 136 10.03 -5.02 1.01
CA PHE A 136 10.36 -4.46 2.32
C PHE A 136 10.74 -5.53 3.36
N ALA A 137 10.21 -6.75 3.25
CA ALA A 137 10.49 -7.82 4.20
C ALA A 137 12.00 -8.18 4.30
N PRO A 138 12.79 -8.29 3.21
CA PRO A 138 14.24 -8.44 3.26
C PRO A 138 14.95 -7.28 3.98
N LEU A 139 14.50 -6.03 3.76
CA LEU A 139 15.10 -4.88 4.46
C LEU A 139 14.92 -4.99 5.97
N LEU A 140 13.76 -5.43 6.45
CA LEU A 140 13.53 -5.73 7.86
C LEU A 140 14.44 -6.87 8.34
N SER A 141 14.60 -7.92 7.52
CA SER A 141 15.46 -9.04 7.87
C SER A 141 16.92 -8.61 8.06
N VAL A 142 17.41 -7.73 7.20
CA VAL A 142 18.76 -7.14 7.30
C VAL A 142 18.86 -6.18 8.48
N ALA A 143 17.89 -5.26 8.64
CA ALA A 143 17.92 -4.28 9.72
C ALA A 143 17.86 -4.91 11.12
N PHE A 144 17.13 -6.01 11.25
CA PHE A 144 16.92 -6.70 12.53
C PHE A 144 17.52 -8.13 12.57
N TYR A 145 18.57 -8.42 11.77
CA TYR A 145 19.16 -9.75 11.67
C TYR A 145 19.57 -10.31 13.04
N ARG A 146 20.06 -9.48 13.96
CA ARG A 146 20.47 -9.87 15.32
C ARG A 146 19.33 -10.35 16.22
N LYS A 147 18.08 -10.04 15.86
CA LYS A 147 16.89 -10.44 16.65
C LYS A 147 16.41 -11.85 16.28
N HIS A 148 17.03 -12.50 15.28
CA HIS A 148 16.74 -13.87 14.84
C HIS A 148 15.24 -14.16 14.67
N ARG A 149 14.47 -13.16 14.21
CA ARG A 149 13.03 -13.34 13.94
C ARG A 149 12.82 -14.15 12.67
N PRO A 150 11.84 -15.09 12.64
CA PRO A 150 11.50 -15.82 11.42
C PRO A 150 11.12 -14.85 10.29
N VAL A 151 11.48 -15.17 9.05
CA VAL A 151 11.18 -14.34 7.86
C VAL A 151 9.68 -14.04 7.74
N VAL A 152 8.83 -14.99 8.13
CA VAL A 152 7.35 -14.81 8.14
C VAL A 152 6.92 -13.59 8.96
N VAL A 153 7.61 -13.29 10.07
CA VAL A 153 7.32 -12.11 10.90
C VAL A 153 7.56 -10.83 10.13
N ASN A 154 8.67 -10.77 9.38
CA ASN A 154 9.04 -9.61 8.57
C ASN A 154 8.06 -9.43 7.41
N VAL A 155 7.58 -10.52 6.79
CA VAL A 155 6.53 -10.48 5.76
C VAL A 155 5.21 -9.97 6.36
N VAL A 156 4.79 -10.49 7.50
CA VAL A 156 3.56 -10.05 8.18
C VAL A 156 3.65 -8.58 8.60
N PHE A 157 4.81 -8.15 9.13
CA PHE A 157 5.06 -6.75 9.45
C PHE A 157 4.94 -5.86 8.20
N SER A 158 5.57 -6.27 7.09
CA SER A 158 5.51 -5.55 5.81
C SER A 158 4.09 -5.42 5.29
N LEU A 159 3.29 -6.49 5.33
CA LEU A 159 1.88 -6.44 4.92
C LEU A 159 1.07 -5.45 5.76
N HIS A 160 1.28 -5.42 7.09
CA HIS A 160 0.62 -4.45 7.97
C HIS A 160 1.10 -3.02 7.71
N LEU A 161 2.40 -2.81 7.50
CA LEU A 161 2.95 -1.50 7.16
C LEU A 161 2.33 -0.96 5.86
N TYR A 162 2.35 -1.77 4.78
CA TYR A 162 1.80 -1.31 3.50
C TYR A 162 0.28 -1.20 3.51
N ALA A 163 -0.44 -2.00 4.30
CA ALA A 163 -1.86 -1.77 4.55
C ALA A 163 -2.08 -0.41 5.23
N PHE A 164 -1.27 -0.06 6.23
CA PHE A 164 -1.29 1.26 6.86
C PHE A 164 -0.98 2.39 5.87
N VAL A 165 0.06 2.24 5.06
CA VAL A 165 0.46 3.23 4.03
C VAL A 165 -0.67 3.46 3.03
N LEU A 166 -1.29 2.39 2.49
CA LEU A 166 -2.42 2.49 1.56
C LEU A 166 -3.63 3.21 2.19
N LEU A 167 -3.96 2.91 3.44
CA LEU A 167 -5.04 3.60 4.17
C LEU A 167 -4.69 5.06 4.45
N LEU A 168 -3.43 5.35 4.76
CA LEU A 168 -2.94 6.71 4.97
C LEU A 168 -3.09 7.55 3.69
N PHE A 169 -2.69 7.01 2.53
CA PHE A 169 -2.90 7.66 1.23
C PHE A 169 -4.39 7.80 0.90
N SER A 170 -5.21 6.77 1.19
CA SER A 170 -6.67 6.86 0.99
C SER A 170 -7.28 8.00 1.82
N GLY A 171 -6.87 8.14 3.07
CA GLY A 171 -7.29 9.23 3.95
C GLY A 171 -6.85 10.60 3.44
N ALA A 172 -5.62 10.71 2.94
CA ALA A 172 -5.11 11.93 2.32
C ALA A 172 -5.90 12.33 1.08
N LEU A 173 -6.21 11.37 0.18
CA LEU A 173 -7.05 11.61 -0.99
C LEU A 173 -8.47 12.06 -0.59
N ALA A 174 -9.07 11.43 0.41
CA ALA A 174 -10.38 11.81 0.92
C ALA A 174 -10.37 13.26 1.46
N LEU A 175 -9.35 13.62 2.24
CA LEU A 175 -9.21 14.99 2.77
C LEU A 175 -9.02 16.02 1.64
N LEU A 176 -8.21 15.69 0.63
CA LEU A 176 -8.02 16.56 -0.54
C LEU A 176 -9.30 16.74 -1.33
N THR A 177 -10.09 15.68 -1.52
CA THR A 177 -11.38 15.74 -2.20
C THR A 177 -12.37 16.64 -1.46
N VAL A 178 -12.43 16.50 -0.13
CA VAL A 178 -13.24 17.38 0.72
C VAL A 178 -12.75 18.82 0.61
N SER A 179 -11.43 19.07 0.62
CA SER A 179 -10.85 20.42 0.45
C SER A 179 -11.28 21.05 -0.88
N VAL A 180 -11.19 20.31 -1.98
CA VAL A 180 -11.62 20.79 -3.31
C VAL A 180 -13.12 21.09 -3.34
N PHE A 181 -13.94 20.26 -2.71
CA PHE A 181 -15.40 20.50 -2.61
C PHE A 181 -15.73 21.82 -1.91
N PHE A 182 -14.92 22.25 -0.94
CA PHE A 182 -15.03 23.54 -0.26
C PHE A 182 -14.25 24.67 -0.94
N GLY A 183 -13.81 24.52 -2.19
CA GLY A 183 -13.12 25.54 -2.97
C GLY A 183 -11.61 25.66 -2.70
N GLY A 184 -11.02 24.67 -2.05
CA GLY A 184 -9.58 24.60 -1.86
C GLY A 184 -8.83 24.21 -3.16
N PRO A 185 -7.50 24.48 -3.24
CA PRO A 185 -6.71 24.31 -4.46
C PRO A 185 -6.40 22.84 -4.82
N GLY A 186 -6.72 21.87 -3.95
CA GLY A 186 -6.45 20.45 -4.21
C GLY A 186 -4.97 20.14 -4.43
N LEU A 187 -4.69 19.12 -5.25
CA LEU A 187 -3.31 18.73 -5.64
C LEU A 187 -2.66 19.70 -6.66
N ALA A 188 -3.39 20.69 -7.16
CA ALA A 188 -2.84 21.66 -8.10
C ALA A 188 -1.83 22.63 -7.46
N SER A 189 -1.80 22.71 -6.13
CA SER A 189 -0.83 23.52 -5.38
C SER A 189 0.44 22.71 -5.08
N GLU A 190 1.56 23.07 -5.71
CA GLU A 190 2.88 22.45 -5.47
C GLU A 190 3.28 22.47 -3.98
N THR A 191 2.92 23.56 -3.27
CA THR A 191 3.18 23.69 -1.84
C THR A 191 2.39 22.67 -1.01
N LEU A 192 1.11 22.46 -1.36
CA LEU A 192 0.28 21.45 -0.69
C LEU A 192 0.75 20.03 -0.99
N ASP A 193 1.13 19.73 -2.22
CA ASP A 193 1.66 18.43 -2.59
C ASP A 193 2.95 18.11 -1.83
N LYS A 194 3.91 19.05 -1.77
CA LYS A 194 5.15 18.90 -0.99
C LYS A 194 4.88 18.73 0.51
N SER A 195 4.01 19.57 1.09
CA SER A 195 3.70 19.49 2.51
C SER A 195 2.99 18.20 2.88
N LEU A 196 2.06 17.72 2.03
CA LEU A 196 1.38 16.45 2.20
C LEU A 196 2.36 15.28 2.10
N SER A 197 3.26 15.28 1.11
CA SER A 197 4.29 14.26 0.95
C SER A 197 5.20 14.16 2.18
N VAL A 198 5.62 15.30 2.75
CA VAL A 198 6.39 15.33 4.00
C VAL A 198 5.58 14.79 5.17
N ALA A 199 4.32 15.20 5.30
CA ALA A 199 3.43 14.73 6.37
C ALA A 199 3.20 13.20 6.30
N LEU A 200 2.98 12.66 5.11
CA LEU A 200 2.84 11.21 4.89
C LEU A 200 4.13 10.44 5.22
N MET A 201 5.29 11.00 4.84
CA MET A 201 6.59 10.43 5.19
C MET A 201 6.82 10.44 6.70
N MET A 202 6.49 11.52 7.39
CA MET A 202 6.57 11.61 8.85
C MET A 202 5.61 10.62 9.53
N ALA A 203 4.37 10.51 9.06
CA ALA A 203 3.40 9.54 9.59
C ALA A 203 3.92 8.09 9.44
N CYS A 204 4.52 7.77 8.29
CA CYS A 204 5.16 6.47 8.04
C CYS A 204 6.33 6.25 9.01
N ALA A 205 7.20 7.24 9.24
CA ALA A 205 8.32 7.15 10.17
C ALA A 205 7.84 6.95 11.63
N ILE A 206 6.82 7.69 12.05
CA ILE A 206 6.22 7.54 13.39
C ILE A 206 5.63 6.14 13.57
N TYR A 207 4.89 5.66 12.55
CA TYR A 207 4.34 4.31 12.57
C TYR A 207 5.46 3.26 12.66
N LEU A 208 6.49 3.36 11.82
CA LEU A 208 7.66 2.48 11.85
C LEU A 208 8.35 2.50 13.21
N TYR A 209 8.54 3.68 13.80
CA TYR A 209 9.16 3.81 15.11
C TYR A 209 8.37 3.08 16.20
N ALA A 210 7.07 3.26 16.24
CA ALA A 210 6.21 2.60 17.22
C ALA A 210 6.11 1.09 16.96
N ALA A 211 5.90 0.68 15.70
CA ALA A 211 5.71 -0.72 15.32
C ALA A 211 7.00 -1.54 15.52
N THR A 212 8.17 -1.01 15.13
CA THR A 212 9.45 -1.70 15.35
C THR A 212 9.79 -1.84 16.83
N GLY A 213 9.42 -0.87 17.66
CA GLY A 213 9.55 -0.98 19.11
C GLY A 213 8.74 -2.11 19.70
N ALA A 214 7.50 -2.27 19.25
CA ALA A 214 6.61 -3.32 19.72
C ALA A 214 7.06 -4.74 19.28
N VAL A 215 7.63 -4.86 18.07
CA VAL A 215 7.93 -6.18 17.46
C VAL A 215 9.36 -6.64 17.74
N TYR A 216 10.35 -5.72 17.70
CA TYR A 216 11.76 -6.07 17.73
C TYR A 216 12.49 -5.71 19.03
N ASP A 217 11.86 -4.93 19.91
CA ASP A 217 12.42 -4.56 21.22
C ASP A 217 13.89 -4.06 21.14
N GLU A 218 14.10 -2.98 20.38
CA GLU A 218 15.41 -2.34 20.22
C GLU A 218 15.59 -1.14 21.15
N THR A 219 16.84 -0.86 21.52
CA THR A 219 17.18 0.35 22.28
C THR A 219 16.82 1.61 21.48
N ARG A 220 16.42 2.67 22.17
CA ARG A 220 15.86 3.89 21.58
C ARG A 220 16.74 4.48 20.46
N THR A 221 18.06 4.60 20.70
CA THR A 221 18.99 5.22 19.74
C THR A 221 19.15 4.39 18.48
N ILE A 222 19.38 3.08 18.61
CA ILE A 222 19.52 2.17 17.47
C ILE A 222 18.22 2.10 16.68
N ARG A 223 17.06 2.11 17.36
CA ARG A 223 15.75 2.11 16.73
C ARG A 223 15.52 3.34 15.87
N ILE A 224 15.88 4.55 16.35
CA ILE A 224 15.76 5.79 15.55
C ILE A 224 16.58 5.67 14.26
N LEU A 225 17.85 5.26 14.35
CA LEU A 225 18.71 5.12 13.17
C LEU A 225 18.15 4.11 12.16
N LYS A 226 17.68 2.94 12.64
CA LYS A 226 17.05 1.92 11.79
C LYS A 226 15.75 2.42 11.16
N VAL A 227 14.92 3.16 11.90
CA VAL A 227 13.67 3.72 11.39
C VAL A 227 13.94 4.74 10.30
N VAL A 228 14.92 5.62 10.46
CA VAL A 228 15.32 6.55 9.39
C VAL A 228 15.72 5.79 8.14
N ALA A 229 16.60 4.79 8.27
CA ALA A 229 17.03 3.96 7.14
C ALA A 229 15.86 3.21 6.49
N LEU A 230 14.93 2.65 7.28
CA LEU A 230 13.75 1.95 6.78
C LEU A 230 12.76 2.90 6.11
N THR A 231 12.60 4.14 6.60
CA THR A 231 11.74 5.15 5.97
C THR A 231 12.30 5.54 4.59
N VAL A 232 13.61 5.74 4.48
CA VAL A 232 14.28 5.92 3.18
C VAL A 232 14.09 4.69 2.30
N GLY A 233 14.17 3.49 2.88
CA GLY A 233 13.89 2.23 2.20
C GLY A 233 12.47 2.14 1.64
N VAL A 234 11.45 2.62 2.37
CA VAL A 234 10.06 2.70 1.86
C VAL A 234 10.00 3.62 0.64
N ALA A 235 10.62 4.81 0.71
CA ALA A 235 10.65 5.74 -0.42
C ALA A 235 11.36 5.13 -1.63
N ALA A 236 12.50 4.48 -1.44
CA ALA A 236 13.24 3.80 -2.50
C ALA A 236 12.43 2.66 -3.13
N ILE A 237 11.69 1.88 -2.32
CA ILE A 237 10.80 0.82 -2.83
C ILE A 237 9.66 1.40 -3.66
N VAL A 238 9.06 2.53 -3.24
CA VAL A 238 8.00 3.20 -4.03
C VAL A 238 8.55 3.67 -5.38
N LEU A 239 9.76 4.26 -5.41
CA LEU A 239 10.40 4.66 -6.65
C LEU A 239 10.73 3.43 -7.52
N GLY A 240 11.33 2.40 -6.95
CA GLY A 240 11.63 1.15 -7.66
C GLY A 240 10.36 0.45 -8.20
N TYR A 241 9.27 0.49 -7.44
CA TYR A 241 7.98 -0.02 -7.87
C TYR A 241 7.45 0.74 -9.10
N ARG A 242 7.50 2.09 -9.10
CA ARG A 242 7.08 2.89 -10.26
C ARG A 242 7.90 2.55 -11.51
N PHE A 243 9.22 2.37 -11.35
CA PHE A 243 10.08 1.96 -12.47
C PHE A 243 9.77 0.54 -12.95
N ALA A 244 9.59 -0.41 -12.04
CA ALA A 244 9.20 -1.78 -12.38
C ALA A 244 7.83 -1.81 -13.10
N LEU A 245 6.88 -0.98 -12.63
CA LEU A 245 5.56 -0.85 -13.24
C LEU A 245 5.66 -0.31 -14.68
N LEU A 246 6.53 0.70 -14.93
CA LEU A 246 6.83 1.17 -16.28
C LEU A 246 7.30 0.01 -17.17
N LEU A 247 8.32 -0.75 -16.74
CA LEU A 247 8.88 -1.84 -17.52
C LEU A 247 7.86 -2.94 -17.80
N ILE A 248 7.16 -3.41 -16.76
CA ILE A 248 6.16 -4.47 -16.89
C ILE A 248 5.05 -4.03 -17.85
N THR A 249 4.54 -2.81 -17.69
CA THR A 249 3.45 -2.30 -18.53
C THR A 249 3.92 -2.08 -19.97
N LEU A 250 5.14 -1.54 -20.17
CA LEU A 250 5.71 -1.30 -21.50
C LEU A 250 5.79 -2.59 -22.35
N TYR A 251 6.09 -3.72 -21.72
CA TYR A 251 6.25 -5.00 -22.41
C TYR A 251 5.00 -5.88 -22.38
N SER A 252 4.00 -5.56 -21.56
CA SER A 252 2.72 -6.30 -21.48
C SER A 252 1.56 -5.63 -22.23
N ALA A 253 1.67 -4.34 -22.55
CA ALA A 253 0.73 -3.55 -23.36
C ALA A 253 1.16 -3.52 -24.88
#